data_8ce49c9b61ab13e82a0ab572cc962194
#
_entry.id   8ce49c9b61ab13e82a0ab572cc962194
#
_cell.length_a   1.000
_cell.length_b   1.000
_cell.length_c   1.000
_cell.angle_alpha   90.00
_cell.angle_beta   90.00
_cell.angle_gamma   90.00
#
_symmetry.space_group_name_H-M   'P 1'
#
loop_
_entity.id
_entity.type
_entity.pdbx_description
1 polymer ?
#
loop_
_entity_poly.entity_id
_entity_poly.type
_entity_poly.pdbx_seq_one_letter_code
_entity_poly.pdbx_strand_id
1 'polypeptide(L)'
;MIPLPLAFGAPLLTARIRTTPDDFQVDELPAFEATGEGEHLLLHIRKRGANTVHVAKLLAKWAGLPEMAVSYAGMKDRHAVTTQRFSVHLPKRIAPDLAELASDEIEVLGATWHNRKLQRGALAGNRFRLVLREVQGDAAAISERLQQIAGRGLPNWFGEQRFGRDGGNVPAALAMFGGRRMRKDQRSLLLSAARSALFNRVLAARVEQGNWDQPLDGEVW
;
A
#
# COMPACT_ATOMS: atom_id res chain seq x y z
N MET A 1 12.13 -17.15 8.92
CA MET A 1 12.37 -16.61 7.56
C MET A 1 13.87 -16.63 7.27
N ILE A 2 14.27 -16.86 6.02
CA ILE A 2 15.68 -16.73 5.61
C ILE A 2 16.00 -15.23 5.64
N PRO A 3 17.11 -14.79 6.28
CA PRO A 3 17.51 -13.39 6.25
C PRO A 3 17.74 -12.97 4.79
N LEU A 4 17.14 -11.84 4.39
CA LEU A 4 17.28 -11.32 3.03
C LEU A 4 18.66 -10.65 2.88
N PRO A 5 19.41 -10.94 1.80
CA PRO A 5 20.72 -10.32 1.58
C PRO A 5 20.57 -8.82 1.31
N LEU A 6 21.59 -8.07 1.71
CA LEU A 6 21.62 -6.61 1.63
C LEU A 6 22.40 -6.16 0.39
N ALA A 7 21.73 -5.54 -0.58
CA ALA A 7 22.35 -5.12 -1.85
C ALA A 7 23.43 -4.03 -1.69
N PHE A 8 23.35 -3.25 -0.61
CA PHE A 8 24.25 -2.13 -0.34
C PHE A 8 25.10 -2.31 0.91
N GLY A 9 25.25 -3.55 1.40
CA GLY A 9 26.02 -3.86 2.62
C GLY A 9 25.26 -3.56 3.91
N ALA A 10 25.96 -3.58 5.03
CA ALA A 10 25.37 -3.44 6.37
C ALA A 10 24.59 -2.12 6.55
N PRO A 11 23.56 -2.11 7.42
CA PRO A 11 22.86 -0.87 7.79
C PRO A 11 23.82 0.17 8.37
N LEU A 12 23.66 1.43 7.94
CA LEU A 12 24.49 2.56 8.38
C LEU A 12 23.85 3.37 9.50
N LEU A 13 22.57 3.10 9.79
CA LEU A 13 21.83 3.80 10.82
C LEU A 13 20.88 2.86 11.56
N THR A 14 20.53 3.28 12.76
CA THR A 14 19.34 2.82 13.48
C THR A 14 18.41 4.00 13.70
N ALA A 15 17.11 3.77 13.67
CA ALA A 15 16.10 4.82 13.90
C ALA A 15 14.80 4.20 14.38
N ARG A 16 13.96 5.03 15.01
CA ARG A 16 12.56 4.69 15.30
C ARG A 16 11.67 5.21 14.17
N ILE A 17 10.75 4.36 13.70
CA ILE A 17 9.77 4.72 12.69
C ILE A 17 8.37 4.57 13.26
N ARG A 18 7.38 5.33 12.71
CA ARG A 18 5.96 5.23 13.07
C ARG A 18 5.70 5.40 14.57
N THR A 19 6.44 6.28 15.24
CA THR A 19 6.21 6.60 16.65
C THR A 19 4.83 7.23 16.84
N THR A 20 4.44 8.07 15.91
CA THR A 20 3.08 8.62 15.78
C THR A 20 2.55 8.38 14.36
N PRO A 21 1.23 8.50 14.11
CA PRO A 21 0.69 8.43 12.76
C PRO A 21 1.30 9.46 11.79
N ASP A 22 1.71 10.64 12.27
CA ASP A 22 2.31 11.69 11.45
C ASP A 22 3.70 11.33 10.93
N ASP A 23 4.37 10.38 11.57
CA ASP A 23 5.69 9.92 11.15
C ASP A 23 5.63 9.03 9.89
N PHE A 24 4.44 8.62 9.49
CA PHE A 24 4.22 7.83 8.29
C PHE A 24 3.08 8.41 7.47
N GLN A 25 3.43 9.13 6.42
CA GLN A 25 2.46 9.73 5.50
C GLN A 25 2.46 9.01 4.17
N VAL A 26 1.26 8.76 3.63
CA VAL A 26 1.08 8.09 2.34
C VAL A 26 0.06 8.84 1.51
N ASP A 27 0.50 9.43 0.40
CA ASP A 27 -0.35 10.12 -0.54
C ASP A 27 -0.59 9.23 -1.77
N GLU A 28 -1.86 8.90 -2.03
CA GLU A 28 -2.25 8.19 -3.24
C GLU A 28 -2.10 9.11 -4.46
N LEU A 29 -1.36 8.67 -5.46
CA LEU A 29 -1.22 9.36 -6.73
C LEU A 29 -2.34 8.90 -7.66
N PRO A 30 -3.21 9.80 -8.14
CA PRO A 30 -4.31 9.43 -9.02
C PRO A 30 -3.79 8.97 -10.39
N ALA A 31 -4.43 7.93 -10.94
CA ALA A 31 -4.14 7.45 -12.30
C ALA A 31 -4.87 8.26 -13.39
N PHE A 32 -5.84 9.08 -13.00
CA PHE A 32 -6.68 9.86 -13.91
C PHE A 32 -7.26 11.10 -13.22
N GLU A 33 -7.66 12.08 -14.02
CA GLU A 33 -8.40 13.23 -13.54
C GLU A 33 -9.92 12.97 -13.53
N ALA A 34 -10.63 13.58 -12.58
CA ALA A 34 -12.07 13.48 -12.50
C ALA A 34 -12.72 14.21 -13.69
N THR A 35 -13.83 13.65 -14.23
CA THR A 35 -14.48 14.21 -15.43
C THR A 35 -15.35 15.45 -15.13
N GLY A 36 -15.67 15.74 -13.88
CA GLY A 36 -16.58 16.80 -13.48
C GLY A 36 -18.06 16.45 -13.62
N GLU A 37 -18.39 15.30 -14.19
CA GLU A 37 -19.75 14.85 -14.47
C GLU A 37 -19.95 13.37 -14.11
N GLY A 38 -21.21 12.90 -14.15
CA GLY A 38 -21.56 11.50 -13.85
C GLY A 38 -22.15 11.34 -12.46
N GLU A 39 -22.35 10.10 -12.04
CA GLU A 39 -23.08 9.70 -10.82
C GLU A 39 -22.18 9.27 -9.67
N HIS A 40 -20.89 9.30 -9.85
CA HIS A 40 -19.90 8.93 -8.82
C HIS A 40 -19.24 10.17 -8.25
N LEU A 41 -19.47 10.45 -6.96
CA LEU A 41 -18.76 11.50 -6.27
C LEU A 41 -17.39 10.95 -5.82
N LEU A 42 -16.31 11.44 -6.40
CA LEU A 42 -14.95 11.17 -5.96
C LEU A 42 -14.60 12.11 -4.81
N LEU A 43 -14.44 11.56 -3.63
CA LEU A 43 -14.00 12.28 -2.44
C LEU A 43 -12.51 12.06 -2.25
N HIS A 44 -11.73 13.12 -2.19
CA HIS A 44 -10.32 13.07 -1.79
C HIS A 44 -10.25 13.25 -0.29
N ILE A 45 -9.88 12.20 0.41
CA ILE A 45 -9.93 12.12 1.88
C ILE A 45 -8.52 12.00 2.43
N ARG A 46 -8.21 12.85 3.43
CA ARG A 46 -7.11 12.61 4.38
C ARG A 46 -7.68 11.91 5.60
N LYS A 47 -7.06 10.80 5.99
CA LYS A 47 -7.42 10.09 7.21
C LYS A 47 -6.20 9.93 8.12
N ARG A 48 -6.43 9.96 9.43
CA ARG A 48 -5.43 9.82 10.48
C ARG A 48 -5.84 8.71 11.45
N GLY A 49 -5.00 7.72 11.66
CA GLY A 49 -5.26 6.64 12.62
C GLY A 49 -6.43 5.70 12.26
N ALA A 50 -7.07 5.90 11.12
CA ALA A 50 -8.22 5.15 10.65
C ALA A 50 -7.88 4.18 9.52
N ASN A 51 -8.58 3.05 9.41
CA ASN A 51 -8.40 2.15 8.27
C ASN A 51 -9.36 2.49 7.12
N THR A 52 -9.00 2.09 5.89
CA THR A 52 -9.75 2.40 4.68
C THR A 52 -11.19 1.86 4.71
N VAL A 53 -11.40 0.65 5.25
CA VAL A 53 -12.75 0.04 5.34
C VAL A 53 -13.64 0.82 6.32
N HIS A 54 -13.09 1.27 7.44
CA HIS A 54 -13.82 2.11 8.39
C HIS A 54 -14.29 3.40 7.73
N VAL A 55 -13.40 4.10 7.02
CA VAL A 55 -13.76 5.33 6.29
C VAL A 55 -14.83 5.05 5.24
N ALA A 56 -14.72 3.97 4.47
CA ALA A 56 -15.74 3.58 3.49
C ALA A 56 -17.12 3.35 4.13
N LYS A 57 -17.18 2.77 5.33
CA LYS A 57 -18.43 2.61 6.09
C LYS A 57 -19.00 3.94 6.55
N LEU A 58 -18.17 4.86 7.02
CA LEU A 58 -18.60 6.21 7.40
C LEU A 58 -19.17 6.96 6.18
N LEU A 59 -18.52 6.88 5.02
CA LEU A 59 -19.01 7.47 3.78
C LEU A 59 -20.34 6.86 3.33
N ALA A 60 -20.52 5.56 3.45
CA ALA A 60 -21.79 4.90 3.13
C ALA A 60 -22.92 5.36 4.06
N LYS A 61 -22.63 5.45 5.37
CA LYS A 61 -23.59 5.95 6.37
C LYS A 61 -23.96 7.41 6.10
N TRP A 62 -22.98 8.27 5.85
CA TRP A 62 -23.17 9.68 5.52
C TRP A 62 -24.07 9.86 4.28
N ALA A 63 -23.83 9.05 3.24
CA ALA A 63 -24.62 9.10 2.01
C ALA A 63 -25.99 8.39 2.13
N GLY A 64 -26.30 7.71 3.25
CA GLY A 64 -27.52 6.88 3.39
C GLY A 64 -27.56 5.68 2.45
N LEU A 65 -26.39 5.10 2.12
CA LEU A 65 -26.22 4.06 1.11
C LEU A 65 -25.62 2.77 1.69
N PRO A 66 -25.83 1.62 1.03
CA PRO A 66 -25.12 0.39 1.39
C PRO A 66 -23.61 0.50 1.11
N GLU A 67 -22.80 -0.22 1.89
CA GLU A 67 -21.33 -0.19 1.78
C GLU A 67 -20.80 -0.46 0.36
N MET A 68 -21.51 -1.27 -0.43
CA MET A 68 -21.17 -1.59 -1.82
C MET A 68 -21.23 -0.40 -2.79
N ALA A 69 -21.93 0.67 -2.41
CA ALA A 69 -21.98 1.93 -3.17
C ALA A 69 -20.68 2.75 -3.03
N VAL A 70 -19.85 2.42 -2.04
CA VAL A 70 -18.56 3.07 -1.83
C VAL A 70 -17.42 2.18 -2.33
N SER A 71 -16.47 2.78 -3.05
CA SER A 71 -15.27 2.06 -3.53
C SER A 71 -14.02 2.90 -3.41
N TYR A 72 -12.87 2.24 -3.46
CA TYR A 72 -11.54 2.82 -3.35
C TYR A 72 -10.52 1.97 -4.11
N ALA A 73 -9.42 2.60 -4.57
CA ALA A 73 -8.42 1.95 -5.40
C ALA A 73 -7.56 0.94 -4.62
N GLY A 74 -7.26 1.23 -3.35
CA GLY A 74 -6.42 0.36 -2.52
C GLY A 74 -6.62 0.58 -1.03
N MET A 75 -6.06 -0.33 -0.24
CA MET A 75 -6.02 -0.19 1.22
C MET A 75 -4.86 0.71 1.61
N LYS A 76 -5.06 1.54 2.65
CA LYS A 76 -4.00 2.36 3.25
C LYS A 76 -3.83 2.00 4.73
N ASP A 77 -2.61 2.12 5.21
CA ASP A 77 -2.28 1.82 6.62
C ASP A 77 -3.15 2.59 7.60
N ARG A 78 -3.44 1.94 8.75
CA ARG A 78 -4.17 2.56 9.84
C ARG A 78 -3.26 3.50 10.64
N HIS A 79 -2.09 3.02 11.05
CA HIS A 79 -1.14 3.80 11.87
C HIS A 79 -0.30 4.73 10.99
N ALA A 80 -1.00 5.70 10.37
CA ALA A 80 -0.47 6.63 9.38
C ALA A 80 -1.41 7.82 9.20
N VAL A 81 -0.91 8.87 8.58
CA VAL A 81 -1.72 9.89 7.90
C VAL A 81 -1.72 9.58 6.41
N THR A 82 -2.88 9.35 5.83
CA THR A 82 -2.93 8.96 4.42
C THR A 82 -3.98 9.73 3.64
N THR A 83 -3.66 10.07 2.39
CA THR A 83 -4.63 10.64 1.45
C THR A 83 -4.98 9.59 0.39
N GLN A 84 -6.25 9.46 0.06
CA GLN A 84 -6.73 8.60 -1.01
C GLN A 84 -8.08 9.05 -1.56
N ARG A 85 -8.44 8.56 -2.74
CA ARG A 85 -9.76 8.78 -3.33
C ARG A 85 -10.73 7.67 -2.94
N PHE A 86 -11.98 8.08 -2.65
CA PHE A 86 -13.15 7.21 -2.53
C PHE A 86 -14.18 7.61 -3.57
N SER A 87 -14.89 6.66 -4.14
CA SER A 87 -16.01 6.91 -5.03
C SER A 87 -17.30 6.51 -4.34
N VAL A 88 -18.26 7.42 -4.24
CA VAL A 88 -19.61 7.20 -3.70
C VAL A 88 -20.59 7.27 -4.86
N HIS A 89 -21.39 6.23 -5.09
CA HIS A 89 -22.36 6.18 -6.16
C HIS A 89 -23.65 6.89 -5.74
N LEU A 90 -23.94 8.05 -6.31
CA LEU A 90 -25.08 8.92 -6.05
C LEU A 90 -25.86 9.19 -7.35
N PRO A 91 -26.78 8.30 -7.76
CA PRO A 91 -27.48 8.39 -9.06
C PRO A 91 -28.23 9.70 -9.28
N LYS A 92 -28.74 10.31 -8.21
CA LYS A 92 -29.45 11.59 -8.28
C LYS A 92 -28.53 12.81 -8.28
N ARG A 93 -27.23 12.62 -8.16
CA ARG A 93 -26.21 13.67 -8.03
C ARG A 93 -26.48 14.66 -6.88
N ILE A 94 -27.10 14.18 -5.82
CA ILE A 94 -27.34 14.93 -4.59
C ILE A 94 -26.44 14.34 -3.50
N ALA A 95 -25.47 15.11 -3.06
CA ALA A 95 -24.60 14.75 -1.95
C ALA A 95 -25.10 15.45 -0.68
N PRO A 96 -25.06 14.78 0.50
CA PRO A 96 -25.22 15.44 1.78
C PRO A 96 -24.11 16.47 2.01
N ASP A 97 -24.23 17.27 3.07
CA ASP A 97 -23.21 18.25 3.41
C ASP A 97 -21.86 17.55 3.73
N LEU A 98 -20.81 17.96 3.04
CA LEU A 98 -19.46 17.43 3.24
C LEU A 98 -18.88 17.80 4.62
N ALA A 99 -19.37 18.86 5.23
CA ALA A 99 -18.95 19.27 6.56
C ALA A 99 -19.28 18.22 7.64
N GLU A 100 -20.32 17.40 7.43
CA GLU A 100 -20.70 16.30 8.33
C GLU A 100 -19.66 15.16 8.37
N LEU A 101 -18.76 15.10 7.38
CA LEU A 101 -17.67 14.10 7.35
C LEU A 101 -16.44 14.51 8.13
N ALA A 102 -16.29 15.79 8.46
CA ALA A 102 -15.11 16.30 9.17
C ALA A 102 -15.07 15.77 10.60
N SER A 103 -13.91 15.22 10.98
CA SER A 103 -13.65 14.73 12.33
C SER A 103 -12.12 14.71 12.58
N ASP A 104 -11.70 14.37 13.79
CA ASP A 104 -10.28 14.20 14.12
C ASP A 104 -9.59 13.11 13.28
N GLU A 105 -10.38 12.16 12.74
CA GLU A 105 -9.87 11.06 11.93
C GLU A 105 -9.96 11.32 10.41
N ILE A 106 -10.85 12.23 9.96
CA ILE A 106 -11.20 12.41 8.55
C ILE A 106 -11.26 13.89 8.19
N GLU A 107 -10.59 14.25 7.11
CA GLU A 107 -10.65 15.55 6.46
C GLU A 107 -10.98 15.35 4.97
N VAL A 108 -11.98 16.06 4.48
CA VAL A 108 -12.31 16.09 3.05
C VAL A 108 -11.49 17.18 2.37
N LEU A 109 -10.53 16.77 1.53
CA LEU A 109 -9.64 17.67 0.79
C LEU A 109 -10.28 18.17 -0.52
N GLY A 110 -11.25 17.45 -1.02
CA GLY A 110 -11.96 17.82 -2.25
C GLY A 110 -13.02 16.80 -2.64
N ALA A 111 -13.96 17.25 -3.47
CA ALA A 111 -15.03 16.44 -4.00
C ALA A 111 -15.27 16.82 -5.47
N THR A 112 -15.33 15.83 -6.35
CA THR A 112 -15.54 16.07 -7.78
C THR A 112 -16.35 14.92 -8.37
N TRP A 113 -17.31 15.22 -9.24
CA TRP A 113 -18.10 14.21 -9.94
C TRP A 113 -17.26 13.46 -10.97
N HIS A 114 -17.61 12.19 -11.19
CA HIS A 114 -16.95 11.32 -12.15
C HIS A 114 -17.95 10.36 -12.79
N ASN A 115 -17.67 9.96 -14.02
CA ASN A 115 -18.59 9.16 -14.84
C ASN A 115 -18.57 7.67 -14.53
N ARG A 116 -17.67 7.17 -13.68
CA ARG A 116 -17.58 5.75 -13.36
C ARG A 116 -17.04 5.47 -11.94
N LYS A 117 -17.33 4.27 -11.46
CA LYS A 117 -16.85 3.74 -10.18
C LYS A 117 -15.33 3.64 -10.16
N LEU A 118 -14.71 4.06 -9.06
CA LEU A 118 -13.29 3.85 -8.82
C LEU A 118 -12.98 2.35 -8.66
N GLN A 119 -12.15 1.81 -9.55
CA GLN A 119 -11.78 0.41 -9.56
C GLN A 119 -10.62 0.11 -8.61
N ARG A 120 -10.52 -1.14 -8.15
CA ARG A 120 -9.34 -1.61 -7.43
C ARG A 120 -8.11 -1.52 -8.34
N GLY A 121 -7.01 -0.95 -7.79
CA GLY A 121 -5.77 -0.73 -8.53
C GLY A 121 -5.76 0.53 -9.42
N ALA A 122 -6.86 1.31 -9.47
CA ALA A 122 -6.94 2.54 -10.28
C ALA A 122 -6.20 3.71 -9.61
N LEU A 123 -4.92 3.56 -9.38
CA LEU A 123 -3.99 4.58 -8.87
C LEU A 123 -2.67 4.48 -9.66
N ALA A 124 -1.99 5.60 -9.84
CA ALA A 124 -0.68 5.65 -10.50
C ALA A 124 0.44 5.18 -9.55
N GLY A 125 0.24 5.33 -8.24
CA GLY A 125 1.23 4.96 -7.25
C GLY A 125 0.91 5.55 -5.88
N ASN A 126 1.90 5.51 -5.00
CA ASN A 126 1.83 6.14 -3.69
C ASN A 126 3.13 6.90 -3.44
N ARG A 127 3.01 8.09 -2.87
CA ARG A 127 4.14 8.84 -2.34
C ARG A 127 4.23 8.59 -0.85
N PHE A 128 5.40 8.21 -0.38
CA PHE A 128 5.66 7.96 1.03
C PHE A 128 6.53 9.06 1.62
N ARG A 129 6.19 9.48 2.84
CA ARG A 129 7.03 10.32 3.68
C ARG A 129 7.16 9.64 5.04
N LEU A 130 8.41 9.31 5.41
CA LEU A 130 8.74 8.71 6.70
C LEU A 130 9.56 9.71 7.51
N VAL A 131 9.16 9.90 8.76
CA VAL A 131 9.97 10.61 9.75
C VAL A 131 10.75 9.57 10.55
N LEU A 132 12.07 9.67 10.49
CA LEU A 132 12.97 8.83 11.27
C LEU A 132 13.31 9.59 12.57
N ARG A 133 13.03 8.97 13.71
CA ARG A 133 13.31 9.55 15.03
C ARG A 133 14.48 8.84 15.68
N GLU A 134 15.15 9.54 16.60
CA GLU A 134 16.28 8.98 17.36
C GLU A 134 17.32 8.33 16.44
N VAL A 135 17.63 9.01 15.33
CA VAL A 135 18.59 8.50 14.34
C VAL A 135 19.99 8.45 14.95
N GLN A 136 20.62 7.29 14.88
CA GLN A 136 22.01 7.06 15.24
C GLN A 136 22.75 6.52 14.01
N GLY A 137 23.87 7.12 13.67
CA GLY A 137 24.70 6.77 12.52
C GLY A 137 25.45 7.96 11.97
N ASP A 138 26.32 7.71 10.99
CA ASP A 138 27.08 8.76 10.30
C ASP A 138 26.25 9.39 9.19
N ALA A 139 25.95 10.67 9.32
CA ALA A 139 25.13 11.42 8.35
C ALA A 139 25.78 11.50 6.95
N ALA A 140 27.11 11.56 6.87
CA ALA A 140 27.82 11.61 5.59
C ALA A 140 27.70 10.26 4.86
N ALA A 141 27.96 9.15 5.56
CA ALA A 141 27.83 7.81 5.02
C ALA A 141 26.37 7.48 4.63
N ILE A 142 25.38 7.98 5.39
CA ILE A 142 23.95 7.85 5.05
C ILE A 142 23.65 8.59 3.74
N SER A 143 24.11 9.83 3.59
CA SER A 143 23.88 10.63 2.39
C SER A 143 24.50 10.00 1.14
N GLU A 144 25.70 9.47 1.24
CA GLU A 144 26.36 8.74 0.15
C GLU A 144 25.56 7.48 -0.24
N ARG A 145 25.10 6.69 0.75
CA ARG A 145 24.28 5.51 0.52
C ARG A 145 22.96 5.86 -0.17
N LEU A 146 22.32 6.96 0.21
CA LEU A 146 21.09 7.43 -0.44
C LEU A 146 21.32 7.81 -1.90
N GLN A 147 22.48 8.41 -2.24
CA GLN A 147 22.85 8.69 -3.62
C GLN A 147 23.06 7.41 -4.44
N GLN A 148 23.72 6.39 -3.87
CA GLN A 148 23.86 5.08 -4.50
C GLN A 148 22.49 4.44 -4.78
N ILE A 149 21.58 4.48 -3.81
CA ILE A 149 20.20 3.98 -3.95
C ILE A 149 19.42 4.76 -5.01
N ALA A 150 19.56 6.09 -5.04
CA ALA A 150 18.90 6.93 -6.03
C ALA A 150 19.35 6.60 -7.48
N GLY A 151 20.63 6.22 -7.65
CA GLY A 151 21.18 5.85 -8.96
C GLY A 151 20.86 4.42 -9.41
N ARG A 152 20.76 3.47 -8.48
CA ARG A 152 20.60 2.04 -8.78
C ARG A 152 19.21 1.47 -8.44
N GLY A 153 18.41 2.18 -7.67
CA GLY A 153 17.16 1.66 -7.10
C GLY A 153 17.38 0.76 -5.89
N LEU A 154 16.36 -0.01 -5.56
CA LEU A 154 16.34 -0.97 -4.43
C LEU A 154 15.79 -2.32 -4.89
N PRO A 155 16.32 -3.45 -4.38
CA PRO A 155 15.64 -4.73 -4.53
C PRO A 155 14.25 -4.67 -3.91
N ASN A 156 13.21 -4.96 -4.71
CA ASN A 156 11.81 -4.81 -4.28
C ASN A 156 11.30 -6.07 -3.58
N TRP A 157 11.72 -6.27 -2.34
CA TRP A 157 11.35 -7.42 -1.51
C TRP A 157 9.86 -7.41 -1.11
N PHE A 158 9.23 -8.57 -1.14
CA PHE A 158 8.02 -8.76 -0.36
C PHE A 158 8.36 -8.88 1.12
N GLY A 159 7.84 -7.94 1.92
CA GLY A 159 8.06 -7.91 3.37
C GLY A 159 7.27 -8.99 4.14
N GLU A 160 7.57 -9.11 5.43
CA GLU A 160 7.04 -10.15 6.34
C GLU A 160 5.51 -10.22 6.37
N GLN A 161 4.84 -9.07 6.30
CA GLN A 161 3.37 -8.99 6.28
C GLN A 161 2.73 -9.86 5.17
N ARG A 162 3.43 -10.04 4.03
CA ARG A 162 2.98 -10.90 2.92
C ARG A 162 2.86 -12.36 3.33
N PHE A 163 3.69 -12.78 4.25
CA PHE A 163 3.83 -14.19 4.64
C PHE A 163 2.98 -14.54 5.87
N GLY A 164 2.24 -13.57 6.43
CA GLY A 164 1.38 -13.77 7.59
C GLY A 164 2.15 -13.84 8.91
N ARG A 165 1.43 -14.11 10.00
CA ARG A 165 2.06 -14.21 11.31
C ARG A 165 3.10 -15.33 11.29
N ASP A 166 4.32 -15.03 11.70
CA ASP A 166 5.47 -15.95 11.78
C ASP A 166 5.77 -16.68 10.45
N GLY A 167 5.40 -16.08 9.31
CA GLY A 167 5.62 -16.68 7.99
C GLY A 167 4.67 -17.83 7.65
N GLY A 168 3.62 -18.06 8.43
CA GLY A 168 2.74 -19.22 8.37
C GLY A 168 2.01 -19.45 7.05
N ASN A 169 1.89 -18.42 6.19
CA ASN A 169 1.22 -18.57 4.90
C ASN A 169 1.99 -19.47 3.91
N VAL A 170 3.32 -19.54 3.97
CA VAL A 170 4.10 -20.38 3.06
C VAL A 170 3.95 -21.86 3.38
N PRO A 171 4.14 -22.34 4.63
CA PRO A 171 3.85 -23.72 4.98
C PRO A 171 2.38 -24.12 4.71
N ALA A 172 1.44 -23.22 4.96
CA ALA A 172 0.03 -23.47 4.66
C ALA A 172 -0.24 -23.61 3.14
N ALA A 173 0.46 -22.84 2.31
CA ALA A 173 0.41 -23.00 0.85
C ALA A 173 0.94 -24.35 0.40
N LEU A 174 2.08 -24.79 0.95
CA LEU A 174 2.65 -26.11 0.65
C LEU A 174 1.68 -27.25 1.05
N ALA A 175 1.04 -27.16 2.22
CA ALA A 175 0.03 -28.11 2.65
C ALA A 175 -1.19 -28.11 1.71
N MET A 176 -1.59 -26.95 1.20
CA MET A 176 -2.67 -26.84 0.19
C MET A 176 -2.27 -27.51 -1.13
N PHE A 177 -1.04 -27.36 -1.60
CA PHE A 177 -0.54 -28.05 -2.79
C PHE A 177 -0.47 -29.56 -2.59
N GLY A 178 -0.24 -30.01 -1.33
CA GLY A 178 -0.32 -31.42 -0.94
C GLY A 178 -1.75 -31.97 -0.77
N GLY A 179 -2.79 -31.22 -1.18
CA GLY A 179 -4.17 -31.67 -1.19
C GLY A 179 -5.04 -31.19 -0.02
N ARG A 180 -4.51 -30.39 0.92
CA ARG A 180 -5.31 -29.84 2.01
C ARG A 180 -6.34 -28.84 1.44
N ARG A 181 -7.62 -29.07 1.73
CA ARG A 181 -8.71 -28.19 1.30
C ARG A 181 -8.66 -26.85 2.06
N MET A 182 -8.80 -25.75 1.31
CA MET A 182 -8.86 -24.39 1.84
C MET A 182 -10.07 -23.63 1.30
N ARG A 183 -10.57 -22.65 2.05
CA ARG A 183 -11.62 -21.75 1.59
C ARG A 183 -11.07 -20.89 0.44
N LYS A 184 -11.95 -20.42 -0.45
CA LYS A 184 -11.58 -19.68 -1.67
C LYS A 184 -10.76 -18.42 -1.37
N ASP A 185 -11.15 -17.66 -0.36
CA ASP A 185 -10.45 -16.46 0.12
C ASP A 185 -9.03 -16.79 0.61
N GLN A 186 -8.89 -17.82 1.45
CA GLN A 186 -7.61 -18.31 1.95
C GLN A 186 -6.72 -18.83 0.82
N ARG A 187 -7.29 -19.57 -0.14
CA ARG A 187 -6.53 -20.09 -1.27
C ARG A 187 -5.83 -19.00 -2.06
N SER A 188 -6.52 -17.89 -2.36
CA SER A 188 -5.92 -16.76 -3.07
C SER A 188 -4.76 -16.12 -2.29
N LEU A 189 -4.94 -15.94 -0.97
CA LEU A 189 -3.89 -15.41 -0.09
C LEU A 189 -2.65 -16.32 -0.07
N LEU A 190 -2.85 -17.63 0.08
CA LEU A 190 -1.77 -18.61 0.15
C LEU A 190 -1.00 -18.73 -1.18
N LEU A 191 -1.70 -18.72 -2.32
CA LEU A 191 -1.08 -18.68 -3.65
C LEU A 191 -0.21 -17.42 -3.82
N SER A 192 -0.73 -16.27 -3.38
CA SER A 192 0.03 -15.01 -3.43
C SER A 192 1.29 -15.08 -2.56
N ALA A 193 1.19 -15.63 -1.35
CA ALA A 193 2.34 -15.80 -0.44
C ALA A 193 3.40 -16.75 -1.03
N ALA A 194 2.98 -17.87 -1.62
CA ALA A 194 3.90 -18.82 -2.26
C ALA A 194 4.66 -18.19 -3.44
N ARG A 195 3.95 -17.45 -4.32
CA ARG A 195 4.59 -16.73 -5.42
C ARG A 195 5.59 -15.69 -4.91
N SER A 196 5.21 -14.93 -3.89
CA SER A 196 6.08 -13.93 -3.27
C SER A 196 7.33 -14.55 -2.62
N ALA A 197 7.21 -15.74 -2.05
CA ALA A 197 8.34 -16.47 -1.49
C ALA A 197 9.31 -16.94 -2.59
N LEU A 198 8.81 -17.45 -3.71
CA LEU A 198 9.63 -17.80 -4.88
C LEU A 198 10.34 -16.57 -5.45
N PHE A 199 9.62 -15.47 -5.63
CA PHE A 199 10.20 -14.20 -6.07
C PHE A 199 11.35 -13.77 -5.15
N ASN A 200 11.12 -13.74 -3.84
CA ASN A 200 12.16 -13.36 -2.89
C ASN A 200 13.39 -14.29 -2.94
N ARG A 201 13.20 -15.58 -3.21
CA ARG A 201 14.35 -16.53 -3.37
C ARG A 201 15.18 -16.21 -4.61
N VAL A 202 14.52 -15.94 -5.74
CA VAL A 202 15.21 -15.56 -6.99
C VAL A 202 15.94 -14.23 -6.78
N LEU A 203 15.26 -13.24 -6.19
CA LEU A 203 15.86 -11.94 -5.92
C LEU A 203 17.03 -12.03 -4.94
N ALA A 204 16.96 -12.91 -3.92
CA ALA A 204 18.06 -13.15 -2.99
C ALA A 204 19.30 -13.67 -3.70
N ALA A 205 19.16 -14.69 -4.55
CA ALA A 205 20.27 -15.22 -5.34
C ALA A 205 20.88 -14.14 -6.24
N ARG A 206 20.07 -13.29 -6.84
CA ARG A 206 20.54 -12.19 -7.69
C ARG A 206 21.28 -11.11 -6.90
N VAL A 207 20.81 -10.77 -5.69
CA VAL A 207 21.52 -9.84 -4.81
C VAL A 207 22.87 -10.40 -4.38
N GLU A 208 22.94 -11.70 -4.03
CA GLU A 208 24.18 -12.38 -3.67
C GLU A 208 25.18 -12.43 -4.84
N GLN A 209 24.68 -12.58 -6.08
CA GLN A 209 25.46 -12.54 -7.31
C GLN A 209 25.81 -11.12 -7.80
N GLY A 210 25.23 -10.08 -7.18
CA GLY A 210 25.48 -8.68 -7.55
C GLY A 210 24.83 -8.21 -8.86
N ASN A 211 23.87 -8.98 -9.41
CA ASN A 211 23.23 -8.71 -10.71
C ASN A 211 21.70 -8.42 -10.60
N TRP A 212 21.21 -8.07 -9.43
CA TRP A 212 19.79 -7.85 -9.15
C TRP A 212 19.17 -6.66 -9.92
N ASP A 213 19.99 -5.71 -10.36
CA ASP A 213 19.63 -4.51 -11.10
C ASP A 213 20.02 -4.56 -12.60
N GLN A 214 20.35 -5.74 -13.10
CA GLN A 214 20.77 -5.94 -14.48
C GLN A 214 19.85 -6.95 -15.18
N PRO A 215 19.45 -6.73 -16.44
CA PRO A 215 18.76 -7.76 -17.21
C PRO A 215 19.70 -8.94 -17.50
N LEU A 216 19.15 -10.14 -17.46
CA LEU A 216 19.86 -11.35 -17.88
C LEU A 216 19.24 -11.89 -19.16
N ASP A 217 20.06 -12.52 -20.01
CA ASP A 217 19.62 -13.16 -21.23
C ASP A 217 18.54 -14.23 -20.95
N GLY A 218 17.43 -14.17 -21.65
CA GLY A 218 16.30 -15.10 -21.50
C GLY A 218 15.30 -14.75 -20.38
N GLU A 219 15.47 -13.63 -19.68
CA GLU A 219 14.45 -13.14 -18.73
C GLU A 219 13.23 -12.57 -19.47
N VAL A 220 12.05 -12.82 -18.90
CA VAL A 220 10.79 -12.19 -19.29
C VAL A 220 10.41 -11.16 -18.22
N TRP A 221 10.18 -9.94 -18.63
CA TRP A 221 9.84 -8.78 -17.78
C TRP A 221 8.33 -8.52 -17.78
#